data_96e978f675ba85b2c89fcc19b18cf77e
#
_entry.id   96e978f675ba85b2c89fcc19b18cf77e
#
_cell.length_a   1.000
_cell.length_b   1.000
_cell.length_c   1.000
_cell.angle_alpha   90.00
_cell.angle_beta   90.00
_cell.angle_gamma   90.00
#
_symmetry.space_group_name_H-M   'P 1'
#
loop_
_entity.id
_entity.type
_entity.pdbx_description
1 polymer ?
#
loop_
_entity_poly.entity_id
_entity_poly.type
_entity_poly.pdbx_seq_one_letter_code
_entity_poly.pdbx_strand_id
1 'polypeptide(L)'
;LAIDRPALAEVAMEGMGKPVNQLVTPSIFGYNKSLPERKLDIARAKKLLADAGYPNGFKATFSFTNDRLPGDRQVGTSVAQMLAAIGLDVTANAQPAAVFFPARTRGDFSMPMSGWGTLTGEAHYTLSSTVHSNDPVRKFGPFNVLGYNSPQMDKLIQDAAIEMDVNKRRSYLEQANALVAQDRPRLPLVSVGSAWAMQKSKVTIKPRVDEDTLAMNIKPAK
;
A
#
# COMPACT_ATOMS: atom_id res chain seq x y z
N LEU A 1 -6.01 7.69 -10.80
CA LEU A 1 -6.80 8.86 -11.23
C LEU A 1 -8.27 8.75 -10.83
N ALA A 2 -8.87 7.54 -10.82
CA ALA A 2 -10.29 7.33 -10.48
C ALA A 2 -10.59 7.24 -8.98
N ILE A 3 -9.57 7.20 -8.13
CA ILE A 3 -9.74 7.01 -6.68
C ILE A 3 -9.42 8.32 -5.95
N ASP A 4 -10.41 8.83 -5.23
CA ASP A 4 -10.28 9.96 -4.33
C ASP A 4 -9.67 9.50 -3.01
N ARG A 5 -8.35 9.60 -2.89
CA ARG A 5 -7.62 9.19 -1.68
C ARG A 5 -7.90 10.06 -0.46
N PRO A 6 -8.03 11.39 -0.57
CA PRO A 6 -8.52 12.22 0.52
C PRO A 6 -9.88 11.77 1.06
N ALA A 7 -10.85 11.51 0.19
CA ALA A 7 -12.15 11.02 0.60
C ALA A 7 -12.08 9.63 1.27
N LEU A 8 -11.21 8.73 0.79
CA LEU A 8 -10.98 7.44 1.46
C LEU A 8 -10.42 7.61 2.86
N ALA A 9 -9.46 8.52 3.05
CA ALA A 9 -8.86 8.76 4.36
C ALA A 9 -9.86 9.40 5.35
N GLU A 10 -10.67 10.33 4.88
CA GLU A 10 -11.63 11.06 5.72
C GLU A 10 -12.87 10.22 6.03
N VAL A 11 -13.51 9.64 5.00
CA VAL A 11 -14.82 9.01 5.13
C VAL A 11 -14.69 7.52 5.48
N ALA A 12 -13.91 6.77 4.71
CA ALA A 12 -13.82 5.32 4.90
C ALA A 12 -12.93 4.91 6.08
N MET A 13 -12.06 5.82 6.54
CA MET A 13 -11.17 5.58 7.68
C MET A 13 -11.43 6.52 8.87
N GLU A 14 -12.54 7.26 8.85
CA GLU A 14 -12.97 8.15 9.95
C GLU A 14 -11.84 9.11 10.38
N GLY A 15 -11.05 9.63 9.41
CA GLY A 15 -9.90 10.51 9.66
C GLY A 15 -8.66 9.83 10.25
N MET A 16 -8.68 8.53 10.53
CA MET A 16 -7.51 7.78 11.05
C MET A 16 -6.48 7.46 9.97
N GLY A 17 -6.82 7.64 8.69
CA GLY A 17 -5.92 7.42 7.57
C GLY A 17 -5.34 8.71 7.01
N LYS A 18 -4.32 8.57 6.17
CA LYS A 18 -3.79 9.66 5.34
C LYS A 18 -3.67 9.19 3.89
N PRO A 19 -3.99 10.03 2.89
CA PRO A 19 -3.77 9.68 1.51
C PRO A 19 -2.28 9.46 1.25
N VAL A 20 -1.93 8.43 0.46
CA VAL A 20 -0.55 8.15 0.08
C VAL A 20 -0.44 7.90 -1.42
N ASN A 21 0.74 8.20 -1.99
CA ASN A 21 1.07 8.00 -3.39
C ASN A 21 2.29 7.08 -3.60
N GLN A 22 2.88 6.59 -2.52
CA GLN A 22 4.00 5.66 -2.51
C GLN A 22 3.71 4.47 -1.59
N LEU A 23 4.45 3.38 -1.75
CA LEU A 23 4.32 2.17 -0.91
C LEU A 23 4.85 2.35 0.51
N VAL A 24 5.56 3.44 0.75
CA VAL A 24 6.09 3.82 2.07
C VAL A 24 5.68 5.26 2.42
N THR A 25 5.62 5.55 3.71
CA THR A 25 5.25 6.89 4.21
C THR A 25 6.47 7.81 4.29
N PRO A 26 6.29 9.15 4.43
CA PRO A 26 7.40 10.11 4.45
C PRO A 26 8.44 9.93 5.55
N SER A 27 8.11 9.21 6.62
CA SER A 27 9.04 8.89 7.72
C SER A 27 10.00 7.74 7.40
N ILE A 28 9.75 6.99 6.33
CA ILE A 28 10.53 5.82 5.95
C ILE A 28 11.73 6.23 5.09
N PHE A 29 12.91 5.72 5.42
CA PHE A 29 14.12 5.95 4.62
C PHE A 29 13.95 5.44 3.18
N GLY A 30 14.31 6.25 2.19
CA GLY A 30 14.09 5.95 0.78
C GLY A 30 12.72 6.39 0.24
N TYR A 31 11.90 7.13 1.04
CA TYR A 31 10.74 7.82 0.52
C TYR A 31 11.18 8.92 -0.46
N ASN A 32 10.64 8.91 -1.66
CA ASN A 32 11.00 9.87 -2.69
C ASN A 32 10.14 11.14 -2.62
N LYS A 33 10.70 12.22 -2.07
CA LYS A 33 10.01 13.51 -1.90
C LYS A 33 9.72 14.25 -3.21
N SER A 34 10.38 13.87 -4.30
CA SER A 34 10.21 14.53 -5.60
C SER A 34 9.02 14.02 -6.40
N LEU A 35 8.40 12.92 -5.98
CA LEU A 35 7.26 12.36 -6.70
C LEU A 35 6.02 13.24 -6.49
N PRO A 36 5.36 13.66 -7.57
CA PRO A 36 4.18 14.51 -7.46
C PRO A 36 3.00 13.75 -6.84
N GLU A 37 2.16 14.47 -6.14
CA GLU A 37 0.87 13.93 -5.69
C GLU A 37 -0.03 13.60 -6.89
N ARG A 38 -0.76 12.51 -6.78
CA ARG A 38 -1.73 12.08 -7.80
C ARG A 38 -3.11 12.61 -7.43
N LYS A 39 -3.60 13.53 -8.23
CA LYS A 39 -4.94 14.09 -8.08
C LYS A 39 -5.98 13.22 -8.77
N LEU A 40 -7.21 13.31 -8.29
CA LEU A 40 -8.39 12.76 -8.94
C LEU A 40 -8.55 13.41 -10.32
N ASP A 41 -8.76 12.58 -11.34
CA ASP A 41 -9.01 13.04 -12.71
C ASP A 41 -9.84 11.96 -13.45
N ILE A 42 -11.14 12.04 -13.30
CA ILE A 42 -12.10 11.10 -13.87
C ILE A 42 -12.10 11.15 -15.40
N ALA A 43 -11.99 12.36 -15.98
CA ALA A 43 -12.00 12.52 -17.44
C ALA A 43 -10.78 11.82 -18.06
N ARG A 44 -9.60 12.05 -17.52
CA ARG A 44 -8.37 11.39 -17.95
C ARG A 44 -8.40 9.88 -17.70
N ALA A 45 -9.00 9.43 -16.59
CA ALA A 45 -9.14 8.01 -16.30
C ALA A 45 -10.02 7.30 -17.34
N LYS A 46 -11.17 7.89 -17.72
CA LYS A 46 -12.03 7.37 -18.80
C LYS A 46 -11.30 7.34 -20.14
N LYS A 47 -10.57 8.42 -20.48
CA LYS A 47 -9.77 8.46 -21.71
C LYS A 47 -8.75 7.34 -21.75
N LEU A 48 -8.00 7.10 -20.67
CA LEU A 48 -7.02 6.03 -20.59
C LEU A 48 -7.64 4.64 -20.74
N LEU A 49 -8.86 4.41 -20.22
CA LEU A 49 -9.59 3.17 -20.43
C LEU A 49 -9.98 3.01 -21.91
N ALA A 50 -10.47 4.06 -22.54
CA ALA A 50 -10.82 4.05 -23.97
C ALA A 50 -9.58 3.79 -24.84
N ASP A 51 -8.45 4.47 -24.55
CA ASP A 51 -7.17 4.29 -25.26
C ASP A 51 -6.63 2.86 -25.10
N ALA A 52 -6.94 2.19 -23.96
CA ALA A 52 -6.60 0.80 -23.69
C ALA A 52 -7.58 -0.22 -24.33
N GLY A 53 -8.58 0.22 -25.11
CA GLY A 53 -9.56 -0.66 -25.77
C GLY A 53 -10.81 -0.96 -24.94
N TYR A 54 -11.03 -0.26 -23.83
CA TYR A 54 -12.19 -0.46 -22.95
C TYR A 54 -13.05 0.81 -22.81
N PRO A 55 -13.58 1.38 -23.92
CA PRO A 55 -14.33 2.64 -23.87
C PRO A 55 -15.61 2.55 -23.02
N ASN A 56 -16.19 1.34 -22.90
CA ASN A 56 -17.39 1.06 -22.11
C ASN A 56 -17.06 0.39 -20.74
N GLY A 57 -15.77 0.39 -20.33
CA GLY A 57 -15.32 -0.30 -19.15
C GLY A 57 -15.32 -1.83 -19.28
N PHE A 58 -15.22 -2.51 -18.16
CA PHE A 58 -15.28 -3.99 -18.07
C PHE A 58 -15.71 -4.42 -16.67
N LYS A 59 -16.06 -5.71 -16.54
CA LYS A 59 -16.37 -6.33 -15.24
C LYS A 59 -15.10 -6.79 -14.55
N ALA A 60 -15.02 -6.53 -13.23
CA ALA A 60 -13.91 -6.99 -12.41
C ALA A 60 -14.36 -7.33 -10.99
N THR A 61 -13.54 -8.11 -10.28
CA THR A 61 -13.74 -8.38 -8.86
C THR A 61 -12.61 -7.75 -8.08
N PHE A 62 -12.96 -6.92 -7.08
CA PHE A 62 -12.01 -6.32 -6.15
C PHE A 62 -12.11 -7.03 -4.81
N SER A 63 -11.08 -7.81 -4.46
CA SER A 63 -11.07 -8.68 -3.28
C SER A 63 -10.26 -8.05 -2.14
N PHE A 64 -10.80 -8.08 -0.92
CA PHE A 64 -10.18 -7.49 0.25
C PHE A 64 -10.63 -8.15 1.56
N THR A 65 -9.88 -7.91 2.64
CA THR A 65 -10.25 -8.37 3.97
C THR A 65 -11.37 -7.51 4.56
N ASN A 66 -12.11 -8.04 5.54
CA ASN A 66 -13.17 -7.32 6.25
C ASN A 66 -13.03 -7.36 7.79
N ASP A 67 -11.95 -7.96 8.28
CA ASP A 67 -11.71 -8.24 9.70
C ASP A 67 -10.25 -8.07 10.14
N ARG A 68 -9.39 -7.46 9.28
CA ARG A 68 -7.94 -7.38 9.55
C ARG A 68 -7.46 -5.98 9.94
N LEU A 69 -7.89 -4.96 9.23
CA LEU A 69 -7.46 -3.57 9.44
C LEU A 69 -8.65 -2.68 9.74
N PRO A 70 -8.47 -1.63 10.55
CA PRO A 70 -9.51 -0.61 10.71
C PRO A 70 -9.96 -0.08 9.35
N GLY A 71 -11.23 -0.12 9.06
CA GLY A 71 -11.82 0.43 7.85
C GLY A 71 -11.56 -0.35 6.56
N ASP A 72 -10.96 -1.55 6.58
CA ASP A 72 -10.62 -2.30 5.34
C ASP A 72 -11.85 -2.60 4.49
N ARG A 73 -12.98 -2.97 5.11
CA ARG A 73 -14.25 -3.18 4.41
C ARG A 73 -14.76 -1.89 3.76
N GLN A 74 -14.77 -0.79 4.50
CA GLN A 74 -15.24 0.51 4.02
C GLN A 74 -14.36 1.03 2.88
N VAL A 75 -13.04 0.94 3.03
CA VAL A 75 -12.08 1.32 1.98
C VAL A 75 -12.30 0.49 0.72
N GLY A 76 -12.41 -0.83 0.84
CA GLY A 76 -12.60 -1.72 -0.31
C GLY A 76 -13.91 -1.45 -1.04
N THR A 77 -15.01 -1.28 -0.31
CA THR A 77 -16.33 -0.96 -0.91
C THR A 77 -16.30 0.40 -1.59
N SER A 78 -15.70 1.43 -0.96
CA SER A 78 -15.59 2.77 -1.53
C SER A 78 -14.73 2.78 -2.81
N VAL A 79 -13.64 2.02 -2.85
CA VAL A 79 -12.81 1.88 -4.07
C VAL A 79 -13.62 1.28 -5.20
N ALA A 80 -14.38 0.21 -4.96
CA ALA A 80 -15.23 -0.40 -5.98
C ALA A 80 -16.27 0.61 -6.53
N GLN A 81 -16.91 1.40 -5.66
CA GLN A 81 -17.85 2.45 -6.06
C GLN A 81 -17.17 3.57 -6.87
N MET A 82 -15.97 4.01 -6.48
CA MET A 82 -15.22 5.03 -7.21
C MET A 82 -14.83 4.57 -8.61
N LEU A 83 -14.50 3.30 -8.77
CA LEU A 83 -14.17 2.72 -10.08
C LEU A 83 -15.40 2.66 -11.02
N ALA A 84 -16.61 2.57 -10.48
CA ALA A 84 -17.84 2.66 -11.29
C ALA A 84 -17.98 4.04 -11.98
N ALA A 85 -17.45 5.11 -11.40
CA ALA A 85 -17.49 6.45 -12.02
C ALA A 85 -16.73 6.55 -13.35
N ILE A 86 -15.82 5.60 -13.61
CA ILE A 86 -15.09 5.52 -14.90
C ILE A 86 -15.60 4.42 -15.82
N GLY A 87 -16.73 3.78 -15.50
CA GLY A 87 -17.38 2.76 -16.33
C GLY A 87 -17.01 1.32 -15.98
N LEU A 88 -16.25 1.06 -14.89
CA LEU A 88 -15.96 -0.30 -14.46
C LEU A 88 -17.13 -0.87 -13.64
N ASP A 89 -17.56 -2.08 -13.96
CA ASP A 89 -18.52 -2.86 -13.16
C ASP A 89 -17.73 -3.72 -12.16
N VAL A 90 -17.51 -3.19 -10.96
CA VAL A 90 -16.64 -3.79 -9.95
C VAL A 90 -17.44 -4.44 -8.84
N THR A 91 -17.37 -5.77 -8.75
CA THR A 91 -17.90 -6.51 -7.61
C THR A 91 -16.95 -6.41 -6.43
N ALA A 92 -17.42 -5.85 -5.31
CA ALA A 92 -16.70 -5.80 -4.05
C ALA A 92 -16.78 -7.16 -3.34
N ASN A 93 -15.66 -7.84 -3.18
CA ASN A 93 -15.56 -9.17 -2.57
C ASN A 93 -14.83 -9.09 -1.23
N ALA A 94 -15.59 -8.81 -0.17
CA ALA A 94 -15.09 -8.73 1.20
C ALA A 94 -15.03 -10.11 1.84
N GLN A 95 -13.86 -10.52 2.34
CA GLN A 95 -13.63 -11.86 2.90
C GLN A 95 -12.92 -11.80 4.25
N PRO A 96 -13.16 -12.76 5.17
CA PRO A 96 -12.31 -12.93 6.33
C PRO A 96 -10.84 -13.16 5.94
N ALA A 97 -9.91 -12.63 6.73
CA ALA A 97 -8.47 -12.75 6.48
C ALA A 97 -8.02 -14.20 6.31
N ALA A 98 -8.60 -15.13 7.09
CA ALA A 98 -8.30 -16.56 7.01
C ALA A 98 -8.65 -17.18 5.64
N VAL A 99 -9.61 -16.63 4.91
CA VAL A 99 -9.99 -17.05 3.55
C VAL A 99 -9.19 -16.29 2.50
N PHE A 100 -9.05 -14.97 2.70
CA PHE A 100 -8.41 -14.07 1.74
C PHE A 100 -6.93 -14.42 1.50
N PHE A 101 -6.12 -14.59 2.56
CA PHE A 101 -4.67 -14.75 2.38
C PHE A 101 -4.27 -16.04 1.66
N PRO A 102 -4.83 -17.22 1.95
CA PRO A 102 -4.55 -18.42 1.16
C PRO A 102 -4.91 -18.25 -0.32
N ALA A 103 -6.09 -17.69 -0.61
CA ALA A 103 -6.53 -17.43 -1.99
C ALA A 103 -5.62 -16.43 -2.71
N ARG A 104 -5.21 -15.34 -2.05
CA ARG A 104 -4.24 -14.39 -2.60
C ARG A 104 -2.90 -15.05 -2.93
N THR A 105 -2.40 -15.91 -2.04
CA THR A 105 -1.12 -16.61 -2.23
C THR A 105 -1.16 -17.57 -3.41
N ARG A 106 -2.31 -18.17 -3.69
CA ARG A 106 -2.51 -18.99 -4.90
C ARG A 106 -2.68 -18.18 -6.19
N GLY A 107 -2.85 -16.85 -6.09
CA GLY A 107 -3.09 -15.99 -7.26
C GLY A 107 -4.54 -15.97 -7.74
N ASP A 108 -5.51 -16.32 -6.88
CA ASP A 108 -6.93 -16.43 -7.25
C ASP A 108 -7.59 -15.07 -7.52
N PHE A 109 -6.91 -13.96 -7.28
CA PHE A 109 -7.47 -12.60 -7.39
C PHE A 109 -6.78 -11.76 -8.46
N SER A 110 -7.55 -11.12 -9.33
CA SER A 110 -7.06 -10.13 -10.30
C SER A 110 -6.75 -8.78 -9.67
N MET A 111 -7.56 -8.34 -8.70
CA MET A 111 -7.40 -7.06 -7.99
C MET A 111 -7.53 -7.28 -6.47
N PRO A 112 -6.47 -7.72 -5.78
CA PRO A 112 -6.49 -7.82 -4.33
C PRO A 112 -6.06 -6.51 -3.67
N MET A 113 -6.76 -6.10 -2.58
CA MET A 113 -6.30 -5.05 -1.68
C MET A 113 -5.74 -5.68 -0.40
N SER A 114 -4.58 -5.22 0.04
CA SER A 114 -4.06 -5.60 1.35
C SER A 114 -3.20 -4.50 1.96
N GLY A 115 -3.11 -4.48 3.29
CA GLY A 115 -2.20 -3.60 4.00
C GLY A 115 -0.79 -4.17 4.06
N TRP A 116 0.18 -3.28 4.24
CA TRP A 116 1.60 -3.59 4.40
C TRP A 116 2.23 -2.66 5.44
N GLY A 117 2.99 -3.22 6.37
CA GLY A 117 3.80 -2.47 7.33
C GLY A 117 5.28 -2.53 6.99
N THR A 118 5.99 -1.41 7.07
CA THR A 118 7.44 -1.33 6.83
C THR A 118 8.18 -1.53 8.16
N LEU A 119 8.53 -2.77 8.49
CA LEU A 119 9.05 -3.15 9.81
C LEU A 119 10.45 -2.61 10.12
N THR A 120 11.28 -2.37 9.11
CA THR A 120 12.68 -1.96 9.30
C THR A 120 12.88 -0.43 9.30
N GLY A 121 11.82 0.35 9.05
CA GLY A 121 11.94 1.80 8.86
C GLY A 121 12.60 2.19 7.54
N GLU A 122 12.83 1.24 6.62
CA GLU A 122 13.47 1.44 5.32
C GLU A 122 12.63 0.86 4.17
N ALA A 123 12.56 1.59 3.06
CA ALA A 123 11.81 1.21 1.86
C ALA A 123 12.30 -0.12 1.24
N HIS A 124 13.55 -0.50 1.45
CA HIS A 124 14.10 -1.77 0.98
C HIS A 124 13.24 -2.96 1.40
N TYR A 125 12.81 -3.02 2.66
CA TYR A 125 11.96 -4.11 3.16
C TYR A 125 10.65 -4.24 2.36
N THR A 126 9.98 -3.12 2.14
CA THR A 126 8.73 -3.09 1.38
C THR A 126 8.93 -3.46 -0.10
N LEU A 127 9.94 -2.86 -0.73
CA LEU A 127 10.21 -3.06 -2.16
C LEU A 127 10.69 -4.49 -2.45
N SER A 128 11.64 -5.00 -1.66
CA SER A 128 12.17 -6.36 -1.81
C SER A 128 11.12 -7.45 -1.60
N SER A 129 10.15 -7.20 -0.71
CA SER A 129 9.09 -8.17 -0.40
C SER A 129 7.93 -8.13 -1.40
N THR A 130 7.60 -6.95 -1.95
CA THR A 130 6.31 -6.76 -2.61
C THR A 130 6.38 -6.48 -4.10
N VAL A 131 7.52 -5.98 -4.62
CA VAL A 131 7.66 -5.60 -6.04
C VAL A 131 8.91 -6.14 -6.73
N HIS A 132 9.90 -6.66 -6.00
CA HIS A 132 10.96 -7.44 -6.61
C HIS A 132 10.38 -8.69 -7.29
N SER A 133 10.93 -9.11 -8.42
CA SER A 133 10.57 -10.38 -9.05
C SER A 133 10.73 -11.54 -8.06
N ASN A 134 9.87 -12.54 -8.15
CA ASN A 134 9.92 -13.66 -7.20
C ASN A 134 11.22 -14.46 -7.38
N ASP A 135 12.05 -14.48 -6.32
CA ASP A 135 13.28 -15.26 -6.23
C ASP A 135 13.27 -16.06 -4.91
N PRO A 136 12.79 -17.30 -4.93
CA PRO A 136 12.68 -18.11 -3.72
C PRO A 136 14.06 -18.50 -3.13
N VAL A 137 15.11 -18.49 -3.92
CA VAL A 137 16.48 -18.80 -3.46
C VAL A 137 17.03 -17.67 -2.61
N ARG A 138 16.95 -16.43 -3.12
CA ARG A 138 17.44 -15.24 -2.44
C ARG A 138 16.40 -14.59 -1.52
N LYS A 139 15.17 -15.16 -1.47
CA LYS A 139 14.05 -14.68 -0.66
C LYS A 139 13.52 -13.29 -1.05
N PHE A 140 13.62 -12.92 -2.33
CA PHE A 140 13.01 -11.72 -2.86
C PHE A 140 11.60 -11.99 -3.42
N GLY A 141 10.73 -11.00 -3.36
CA GLY A 141 9.41 -11.00 -3.97
C GLY A 141 8.38 -11.98 -3.41
N PRO A 142 8.44 -12.44 -2.13
CA PRO A 142 7.51 -13.46 -1.64
C PRO A 142 6.04 -13.01 -1.63
N PHE A 143 5.79 -11.70 -1.68
CA PHE A 143 4.45 -11.11 -1.75
C PHE A 143 4.13 -10.45 -3.10
N ASN A 144 4.97 -10.64 -4.11
CA ASN A 144 4.69 -10.23 -5.48
C ASN A 144 3.81 -11.28 -6.19
N VAL A 145 2.61 -11.48 -5.66
CA VAL A 145 1.68 -12.55 -6.08
C VAL A 145 1.05 -12.31 -7.46
N LEU A 146 1.13 -11.09 -8.01
CA LEU A 146 0.62 -10.76 -9.33
C LEU A 146 1.69 -10.84 -10.44
N GLY A 147 2.90 -11.29 -10.09
CA GLY A 147 3.93 -11.60 -11.06
C GLY A 147 4.56 -10.38 -11.77
N TYR A 148 4.58 -9.21 -11.12
CA TYR A 148 5.35 -8.08 -11.66
C TYR A 148 6.82 -8.48 -11.83
N ASN A 149 7.39 -8.20 -13.00
CA ASN A 149 8.78 -8.53 -13.34
C ASN A 149 9.43 -7.32 -14.01
N SER A 150 10.50 -6.83 -13.42
CA SER A 150 11.28 -5.70 -13.94
C SER A 150 12.74 -5.84 -13.54
N PRO A 151 13.64 -6.21 -14.48
CA PRO A 151 15.07 -6.30 -14.20
C PRO A 151 15.66 -5.01 -13.64
N GLN A 152 15.13 -3.85 -14.06
CA GLN A 152 15.55 -2.55 -13.54
C GLN A 152 15.15 -2.38 -12.06
N MET A 153 13.93 -2.76 -11.69
CA MET A 153 13.45 -2.75 -10.30
C MET A 153 14.30 -3.67 -9.44
N ASP A 154 14.51 -4.90 -9.90
CA ASP A 154 15.27 -5.90 -9.18
C ASP A 154 16.70 -5.43 -8.92
N LYS A 155 17.34 -4.84 -9.94
CA LYS A 155 18.70 -4.29 -9.81
C LYS A 155 18.76 -3.16 -8.77
N LEU A 156 17.83 -2.19 -8.80
CA LEU A 156 17.81 -1.09 -7.84
C LEU A 156 17.65 -1.59 -6.40
N ILE A 157 16.80 -2.60 -6.19
CA ILE A 157 16.56 -3.20 -4.86
C ILE A 157 17.80 -3.97 -4.40
N GLN A 158 18.44 -4.74 -5.28
CA GLN A 158 19.64 -5.52 -4.97
C GLN A 158 20.84 -4.61 -4.70
N ASP A 159 21.05 -3.57 -5.50
CA ASP A 159 22.10 -2.58 -5.28
C ASP A 159 21.90 -1.87 -3.92
N ALA A 160 20.66 -1.49 -3.58
CA ALA A 160 20.37 -0.91 -2.28
C ALA A 160 20.66 -1.87 -1.10
N ALA A 161 20.49 -3.18 -1.29
CA ALA A 161 20.71 -4.17 -0.24
C ALA A 161 22.15 -4.24 0.24
N ILE A 162 23.13 -4.00 -0.65
CA ILE A 162 24.56 -4.13 -0.38
C ILE A 162 25.29 -2.78 -0.30
N GLU A 163 24.63 -1.66 -0.63
CA GLU A 163 25.27 -0.34 -0.63
C GLU A 163 25.45 0.17 0.81
N MET A 164 26.67 0.53 1.16
CA MET A 164 27.03 1.04 2.49
C MET A 164 27.02 2.57 2.56
N ASP A 165 27.16 3.26 1.42
CA ASP A 165 26.99 4.71 1.37
C ASP A 165 25.51 5.07 1.49
N VAL A 166 25.16 5.75 2.58
CA VAL A 166 23.76 6.10 2.93
C VAL A 166 23.08 6.93 1.83
N ASN A 167 23.80 7.81 1.16
CA ASN A 167 23.22 8.67 0.12
C ASN A 167 22.98 7.89 -1.18
N LYS A 168 23.91 7.02 -1.58
CA LYS A 168 23.72 6.13 -2.73
C LYS A 168 22.61 5.13 -2.48
N ARG A 169 22.56 4.51 -1.30
CA ARG A 169 21.50 3.61 -0.89
C ARG A 169 20.13 4.30 -0.96
N ARG A 170 20.02 5.52 -0.43
CA ARG A 170 18.82 6.35 -0.54
C ARG A 170 18.42 6.57 -1.99
N SER A 171 19.36 6.94 -2.84
CA SER A 171 19.12 7.19 -4.26
C SER A 171 18.55 5.96 -4.98
N TYR A 172 19.07 4.76 -4.72
CA TYR A 172 18.51 3.53 -5.29
C TYR A 172 17.06 3.29 -4.86
N LEU A 173 16.76 3.50 -3.58
CA LEU A 173 15.40 3.31 -3.05
C LEU A 173 14.41 4.37 -3.58
N GLU A 174 14.85 5.62 -3.71
CA GLU A 174 14.05 6.69 -4.31
C GLU A 174 13.77 6.44 -5.79
N GLN A 175 14.75 5.93 -6.55
CA GLN A 175 14.58 5.52 -7.94
C GLN A 175 13.61 4.33 -8.06
N ALA A 176 13.73 3.33 -7.18
CA ALA A 176 12.80 2.20 -7.14
C ALA A 176 11.36 2.67 -6.84
N ASN A 177 11.16 3.60 -5.90
CA ASN A 177 9.84 4.19 -5.65
C ASN A 177 9.32 5.01 -6.85
N ALA A 178 10.19 5.68 -7.61
CA ALA A 178 9.81 6.35 -8.86
C ALA A 178 9.36 5.35 -9.93
N LEU A 179 10.04 4.21 -10.05
CA LEU A 179 9.66 3.15 -10.97
C LEU A 179 8.34 2.48 -10.57
N VAL A 180 8.07 2.27 -9.26
CA VAL A 180 6.72 1.87 -8.78
C VAL A 180 5.66 2.87 -9.21
N ALA A 181 5.97 4.16 -9.12
CA ALA A 181 5.03 5.22 -9.53
C ALA A 181 4.80 5.27 -11.04
N GLN A 182 5.76 4.83 -11.85
CA GLN A 182 5.68 4.73 -13.31
C GLN A 182 4.93 3.48 -13.75
N ASP A 183 5.37 2.30 -13.32
CA ASP A 183 4.90 0.99 -13.79
C ASP A 183 3.60 0.54 -13.10
N ARG A 184 3.37 1.03 -11.89
CA ARG A 184 2.16 0.78 -11.09
C ARG A 184 1.88 -0.70 -10.80
N PRO A 185 2.89 -1.48 -10.38
CA PRO A 185 2.65 -2.85 -9.96
C PRO A 185 1.73 -2.93 -8.74
N ARG A 186 1.68 -1.86 -7.96
CA ARG A 186 0.78 -1.65 -6.82
C ARG A 186 0.29 -0.22 -6.78
N LEU A 187 -0.94 -0.04 -6.32
CA LEU A 187 -1.58 1.27 -6.20
C LEU A 187 -1.73 1.63 -4.72
N PRO A 188 -0.87 2.50 -4.17
CA PRO A 188 -1.04 3.01 -2.81
C PRO A 188 -2.34 3.79 -2.69
N LEU A 189 -3.09 3.56 -1.63
CA LEU A 189 -4.38 4.21 -1.37
C LEU A 189 -4.29 5.16 -0.18
N VAL A 190 -4.20 4.57 1.01
CA VAL A 190 -4.13 5.29 2.29
C VAL A 190 -3.13 4.61 3.21
N SER A 191 -2.50 5.37 4.09
CA SER A 191 -1.83 4.82 5.27
C SER A 191 -2.83 4.72 6.41
N VAL A 192 -2.74 3.64 7.17
CA VAL A 192 -3.57 3.42 8.36
C VAL A 192 -2.89 4.07 9.55
N GLY A 193 -3.64 4.81 10.35
CA GLY A 193 -3.18 5.30 11.64
C GLY A 193 -3.43 4.26 12.73
N SER A 194 -2.49 4.14 13.68
CA SER A 194 -2.67 3.31 14.87
C SER A 194 -3.14 4.17 16.05
N ALA A 195 -4.03 3.61 16.86
CA ALA A 195 -4.56 4.29 18.03
C ALA A 195 -4.37 3.43 19.29
N TRP A 196 -4.06 4.09 20.40
CA TRP A 196 -3.98 3.47 21.71
C TRP A 196 -5.00 4.09 22.66
N ALA A 197 -5.80 3.25 23.30
CA ALA A 197 -6.71 3.68 24.36
C ALA A 197 -6.09 3.34 25.71
N MET A 198 -6.17 4.29 26.66
CA MET A 198 -5.64 4.11 28.00
C MET A 198 -6.45 4.89 29.05
N GLN A 199 -6.40 4.46 30.30
CA GLN A 199 -6.93 5.22 31.41
C GLN A 199 -5.92 6.28 31.81
N LYS A 200 -6.10 7.53 31.35
CA LYS A 200 -5.16 8.65 31.54
C LYS A 200 -4.79 8.94 32.99
N SER A 201 -5.68 8.65 33.94
CA SER A 201 -5.40 8.80 35.38
C SER A 201 -4.46 7.73 35.95
N LYS A 202 -4.18 6.67 35.22
CA LYS A 202 -3.33 5.56 35.68
C LYS A 202 -2.04 5.44 34.89
N VAL A 203 -2.12 5.57 33.58
CA VAL A 203 -0.95 5.33 32.72
C VAL A 203 -0.88 6.32 31.54
N THR A 204 0.34 6.50 31.05
CA THR A 204 0.63 7.15 29.78
C THR A 204 1.39 6.16 28.89
N ILE A 205 1.10 6.17 27.58
CA ILE A 205 1.78 5.35 26.58
C ILE A 205 2.49 6.28 25.60
N LYS A 206 3.74 5.99 25.29
CA LYS A 206 4.45 6.64 24.20
C LYS A 206 4.23 5.82 22.92
N PRO A 207 3.43 6.31 21.96
CA PRO A 207 3.20 5.63 20.69
C PRO A 207 4.50 5.40 19.92
N ARG A 208 4.56 4.29 19.17
CA ARG A 208 5.68 3.93 18.31
C ARG A 208 5.25 3.87 16.85
N VAL A 209 6.17 4.19 15.95
CA VAL A 209 5.92 4.14 14.49
C VAL A 209 5.89 2.71 13.93
N ASP A 210 6.41 1.74 14.68
CA ASP A 210 6.38 0.31 14.36
C ASP A 210 5.14 -0.41 14.91
N GLU A 211 4.22 0.35 15.53
CA GLU A 211 2.95 -0.12 16.12
C GLU A 211 3.10 -1.04 17.35
N ASP A 212 4.33 -1.36 17.75
CA ASP A 212 4.57 -2.18 18.93
C ASP A 212 4.18 -1.47 20.23
N THR A 213 3.50 -2.19 21.11
CA THR A 213 3.17 -1.73 22.47
C THR A 213 4.11 -2.38 23.49
N LEU A 214 5.25 -1.74 23.72
CA LEU A 214 6.26 -2.26 24.65
C LEU A 214 5.98 -1.78 26.08
N ALA A 215 6.12 -2.67 27.07
CA ALA A 215 5.92 -2.36 28.49
C ALA A 215 6.78 -1.18 28.95
N MET A 216 8.02 -1.05 28.45
CA MET A 216 8.92 0.07 28.76
C MET A 216 8.40 1.45 28.31
N ASN A 217 7.46 1.49 27.38
CA ASN A 217 6.83 2.71 26.88
C ASN A 217 5.56 3.09 27.65
N ILE A 218 5.15 2.26 28.62
CA ILE A 218 4.01 2.49 29.51
C ILE A 218 4.56 3.04 30.82
N LYS A 219 4.08 4.20 31.25
CA LYS A 219 4.51 4.84 32.50
C LYS A 219 3.30 5.16 33.35
N PRO A 220 3.43 5.14 34.71
CA PRO A 220 2.39 5.68 35.58
C PRO A 220 2.05 7.12 35.19
N ALA A 221 0.79 7.48 35.30
CA ALA A 221 0.37 8.88 35.18
C ALA A 221 0.97 9.69 36.33
N LYS A 222 1.40 10.93 36.03
CA LYS A 222 1.87 11.87 37.08
C LYS A 222 0.69 12.55 37.72
#